data_edf53dbb2578c7eeb8881d9e5a9e2b7d
#
_entry.id   edf53dbb2578c7eeb8881d9e5a9e2b7d
#
_cell.length_a   1.000
_cell.length_b   1.000
_cell.length_c   1.000
_cell.angle_alpha   90.00
_cell.angle_beta   90.00
_cell.angle_gamma   90.00
#
_symmetry.space_group_name_H-M   'P 1'
#
loop_
_entity.id
_entity.type
_entity.pdbx_description
1 polymer ?
#
loop_
_entity_poly.entity_id
_entity_poly.type
_entity_poly.pdbx_seq_one_letter_code
_entity_poly.pdbx_strand_id
1 'polypeptide(L)'
;RSGNIQEATDFDSTAGRGVTATVKGHVVTVGRPAGQLPRDLTTAFDHAQSQGATPVAVYVDDQPAGVVVVRDAIKDSSVEAVAQFRRLGLRPYLLTGDNAKAAAAVAQEVGIDAANVSAEVMPQDKVAVIEKLQHEGKKVAMVGDGVNDAAALAQADLGLAMGAGTDVAIEASDITLMNNDLRSAGD
;
A
#
# COMPACT_ATOMS: atom_id res chain seq x y z
N ARG A 1 14.97 -18.21 11.98
CA ARG A 1 14.75 -19.25 13.03
C ARG A 1 13.27 -19.59 13.01
N SER A 2 12.90 -20.70 12.39
CA SER A 2 11.55 -21.27 12.46
C SER A 2 11.33 -21.81 13.88
N GLY A 3 10.77 -20.96 14.75
CA GLY A 3 10.20 -21.40 16.02
C GLY A 3 8.86 -22.11 15.74
N ASN A 4 8.47 -23.02 16.61
CA ASN A 4 7.16 -23.66 16.56
C ASN A 4 6.10 -22.55 16.71
N ILE A 5 5.32 -22.28 15.65
CA ILE A 5 4.21 -21.32 15.70
C ILE A 5 3.16 -21.91 16.65
N GLN A 6 2.79 -21.15 17.66
CA GLN A 6 1.77 -21.56 18.61
C GLN A 6 0.38 -21.39 17.99
N GLU A 7 -0.52 -22.29 18.29
CA GLU A 7 -1.91 -22.20 17.88
C GLU A 7 -2.59 -20.99 18.56
N ALA A 8 -3.36 -20.25 17.80
CA ALA A 8 -4.17 -19.13 18.29
C ALA A 8 -5.65 -19.53 18.21
N THR A 9 -6.39 -19.27 19.29
CA THR A 9 -7.85 -19.47 19.37
C THR A 9 -8.56 -18.13 19.54
N ASP A 10 -9.88 -18.13 19.44
CA ASP A 10 -10.74 -16.95 19.64
C ASP A 10 -10.29 -15.74 18.80
N PHE A 11 -9.96 -16.00 17.54
CA PHE A 11 -9.51 -14.96 16.62
C PHE A 11 -10.66 -14.01 16.26
N ASP A 12 -10.46 -12.72 16.51
CA ASP A 12 -11.36 -11.65 16.10
C ASP A 12 -10.58 -10.57 15.33
N SER A 13 -11.21 -10.01 14.32
CA SER A 13 -10.64 -8.92 13.51
C SER A 13 -11.60 -7.76 13.44
N THR A 14 -11.18 -6.62 14.00
CA THR A 14 -11.97 -5.39 13.99
C THR A 14 -11.34 -4.37 13.04
N ALA A 15 -12.08 -3.97 12.00
CA ALA A 15 -11.62 -2.99 11.01
C ALA A 15 -11.14 -1.69 11.67
N GLY A 16 -9.92 -1.27 11.34
CA GLY A 16 -9.29 -0.06 11.87
C GLY A 16 -8.71 -0.17 13.28
N ARG A 17 -8.97 -1.27 14.02
CA ARG A 17 -8.41 -1.52 15.36
C ARG A 17 -7.30 -2.56 15.34
N GLY A 18 -7.45 -3.61 14.54
CA GLY A 18 -6.49 -4.70 14.47
C GLY A 18 -7.12 -6.06 14.74
N VAL A 19 -6.30 -7.00 15.16
CA VAL A 19 -6.70 -8.38 15.44
C VAL A 19 -6.43 -8.74 16.90
N THR A 20 -7.26 -9.60 17.45
CA THR A 20 -7.13 -10.16 18.81
C THR A 20 -7.26 -11.67 18.75
N ALA A 21 -6.47 -12.39 19.52
CA ALA A 21 -6.56 -13.84 19.65
C ALA A 21 -6.02 -14.30 21.01
N THR A 22 -6.38 -15.52 21.41
CA THR A 22 -5.83 -16.16 22.61
C THR A 22 -4.67 -17.08 22.22
N VAL A 23 -3.50 -16.87 22.81
CA VAL A 23 -2.29 -17.69 22.59
C VAL A 23 -1.76 -18.14 23.94
N LYS A 24 -1.75 -19.45 24.19
CA LYS A 24 -1.33 -20.04 25.50
C LYS A 24 -2.05 -19.45 26.71
N GLY A 25 -3.33 -19.13 26.60
CA GLY A 25 -4.12 -18.54 27.67
C GLY A 25 -3.93 -17.04 27.88
N HIS A 26 -3.11 -16.36 27.05
CA HIS A 26 -2.95 -14.92 27.06
C HIS A 26 -3.71 -14.28 25.90
N VAL A 27 -4.35 -13.17 26.15
CA VAL A 27 -4.99 -12.36 25.10
C VAL A 27 -3.92 -11.54 24.39
N VAL A 28 -3.74 -11.77 23.09
CA VAL A 28 -2.78 -11.05 22.25
C VAL A 28 -3.54 -10.15 21.30
N THR A 29 -3.28 -8.85 21.35
CA THR A 29 -3.84 -7.85 20.41
C THR A 29 -2.73 -7.26 19.55
N VAL A 30 -2.96 -7.18 18.24
CA VAL A 30 -2.03 -6.59 17.27
C VAL A 30 -2.77 -5.55 16.43
N GLY A 31 -2.32 -4.31 16.45
CA GLY A 31 -3.01 -3.25 15.73
C GLY A 31 -2.39 -1.87 15.92
N ARG A 32 -3.20 -0.84 15.66
CA ARG A 32 -2.79 0.53 15.96
C ARG A 32 -2.59 0.70 17.47
N PRO A 33 -1.64 1.57 17.91
CA PRO A 33 -1.47 1.86 19.32
C PRO A 33 -2.80 2.30 19.96
N ALA A 34 -3.22 1.59 21.00
CA ALA A 34 -4.44 1.90 21.77
C ALA A 34 -4.22 2.98 22.83
N GLY A 35 -2.97 3.49 22.96
CA GLY A 35 -2.57 4.50 23.92
C GLY A 35 -1.07 4.82 23.79
N GLN A 36 -0.51 5.43 24.83
CA GLN A 36 0.91 5.77 24.84
C GLN A 36 1.77 4.52 25.01
N LEU A 37 2.65 4.27 24.04
CA LEU A 37 3.62 3.17 24.13
C LEU A 37 4.78 3.55 25.08
N PRO A 38 5.46 2.58 25.71
CA PRO A 38 6.75 2.80 26.35
C PRO A 38 7.75 3.45 25.40
N ARG A 39 8.68 4.24 25.94
CA ARG A 39 9.58 5.10 25.16
C ARG A 39 10.41 4.34 24.10
N ASP A 40 10.86 3.15 24.45
CA ASP A 40 11.62 2.27 23.55
C ASP A 40 10.76 1.78 22.38
N LEU A 41 9.51 1.37 22.66
CA LEU A 41 8.56 0.93 21.64
C LEU A 41 8.08 2.12 20.78
N THR A 42 7.87 3.31 21.36
CA THR A 42 7.57 4.53 20.60
C THR A 42 8.71 4.85 19.64
N THR A 43 9.95 4.81 20.09
CA THR A 43 11.11 5.08 19.23
C THR A 43 11.19 4.08 18.07
N ALA A 44 10.96 2.79 18.32
CA ALA A 44 10.96 1.77 17.28
C ALA A 44 9.79 1.95 16.30
N PHE A 45 8.62 2.32 16.82
CA PHE A 45 7.42 2.59 16.02
C PHE A 45 7.64 3.78 15.07
N ASP A 46 8.09 4.92 15.62
CA ASP A 46 8.34 6.14 14.85
C ASP A 46 9.45 5.95 13.82
N HIS A 47 10.51 5.21 14.20
CA HIS A 47 11.59 4.88 13.27
C HIS A 47 11.08 4.05 12.09
N ALA A 48 10.28 3.02 12.34
CA ALA A 48 9.69 2.20 11.29
C ALA A 48 8.80 3.03 10.36
N GLN A 49 7.95 3.92 10.93
CA GLN A 49 7.13 4.84 10.12
C GLN A 49 7.97 5.79 9.28
N SER A 50 9.07 6.31 9.84
CA SER A 50 9.95 7.23 9.10
C SER A 50 10.63 6.58 7.90
N GLN A 51 10.71 5.24 7.90
CA GLN A 51 11.26 4.44 6.80
C GLN A 51 10.17 3.93 5.84
N GLY A 52 8.95 4.43 5.93
CA GLY A 52 7.84 4.02 5.05
C GLY A 52 7.27 2.63 5.34
N ALA A 53 7.58 2.06 6.51
CA ALA A 53 6.95 0.81 6.93
C ALA A 53 5.65 1.05 7.70
N THR A 54 4.83 0.03 7.82
CA THR A 54 3.63 0.03 8.65
C THR A 54 3.91 -0.71 9.96
N PRO A 55 4.27 0.01 11.04
CA PRO A 55 4.41 -0.61 12.34
C PRO A 55 3.04 -0.85 12.97
N VAL A 56 2.89 -1.98 13.65
CA VAL A 56 1.74 -2.30 14.51
C VAL A 56 2.23 -2.62 15.91
N ALA A 57 1.48 -2.17 16.90
CA ALA A 57 1.76 -2.47 18.30
C ALA A 57 1.21 -3.86 18.67
N VAL A 58 1.95 -4.58 19.49
CA VAL A 58 1.56 -5.86 20.05
C VAL A 58 1.34 -5.70 21.55
N TYR A 59 0.20 -6.13 22.01
CA TYR A 59 -0.17 -6.18 23.42
C TYR A 59 -0.38 -7.63 23.86
N VAL A 60 0.02 -7.94 25.08
CA VAL A 60 -0.28 -9.21 25.74
C VAL A 60 -0.97 -8.85 27.05
N ASP A 61 -2.20 -9.34 27.23
CA ASP A 61 -3.04 -9.01 28.38
C ASP A 61 -3.12 -7.49 28.63
N ASP A 62 -3.38 -6.73 27.55
CA ASP A 62 -3.45 -5.26 27.51
C ASP A 62 -2.14 -4.52 27.84
N GLN A 63 -1.04 -5.24 28.03
CA GLN A 63 0.27 -4.62 28.25
C GLN A 63 1.06 -4.52 26.95
N PRO A 64 1.65 -3.37 26.61
CA PRO A 64 2.51 -3.24 25.44
C PRO A 64 3.68 -4.20 25.50
N ALA A 65 3.79 -5.10 24.53
CA ALA A 65 4.80 -6.15 24.48
C ALA A 65 5.83 -5.97 23.38
N GLY A 66 5.47 -5.25 22.31
CA GLY A 66 6.38 -5.05 21.19
C GLY A 66 5.78 -4.28 20.03
N VAL A 67 6.59 -4.13 19.00
CA VAL A 67 6.20 -3.57 17.70
C VAL A 67 6.57 -4.58 16.62
N VAL A 68 5.61 -4.91 15.77
CA VAL A 68 5.84 -5.67 14.53
C VAL A 68 5.83 -4.68 13.37
N VAL A 69 6.84 -4.77 12.53
CA VAL A 69 6.99 -3.89 11.37
C VAL A 69 6.63 -4.67 10.12
N VAL A 70 5.56 -4.26 9.47
CA VAL A 70 5.14 -4.78 8.17
C VAL A 70 5.71 -3.87 7.09
N ARG A 71 6.40 -4.45 6.13
CA ARG A 71 6.85 -3.77 4.91
C ARG A 71 6.40 -4.58 3.73
N ASP A 72 5.76 -3.93 2.80
CA ASP A 72 5.66 -4.46 1.45
C ASP A 72 7.02 -4.28 0.78
N ALA A 73 7.63 -5.38 0.40
CA ALA A 73 8.84 -5.32 -0.40
C ALA A 73 8.48 -4.82 -1.79
N ILE A 74 9.10 -3.72 -2.20
CA ILE A 74 8.99 -3.27 -3.59
C ILE A 74 9.64 -4.36 -4.46
N LYS A 75 8.90 -4.82 -5.46
CA LYS A 75 9.41 -5.82 -6.40
C LYS A 75 10.46 -5.19 -7.29
N ASP A 76 11.55 -5.88 -7.56
CA ASP A 76 12.57 -5.44 -8.52
C ASP A 76 11.94 -5.13 -9.89
N SER A 77 10.92 -5.91 -10.29
CA SER A 77 10.14 -5.67 -11.51
C SER A 77 9.43 -4.32 -11.53
N SER A 78 9.09 -3.73 -10.38
CA SER A 78 8.48 -2.39 -10.32
C SER A 78 9.48 -1.29 -10.63
N VAL A 79 10.72 -1.43 -10.16
CA VAL A 79 11.82 -0.50 -10.50
C VAL A 79 12.11 -0.55 -12.00
N GLU A 80 12.19 -1.77 -12.56
CA GLU A 80 12.41 -1.97 -13.99
C GLU A 80 11.27 -1.40 -14.84
N ALA A 81 10.01 -1.60 -14.43
CA ALA A 81 8.83 -1.08 -15.12
C ALA A 81 8.83 0.47 -15.16
N VAL A 82 9.09 1.12 -14.03
CA VAL A 82 9.17 2.59 -13.99
C VAL A 82 10.28 3.12 -14.90
N ALA A 83 11.43 2.44 -14.93
CA ALA A 83 12.53 2.78 -15.84
C ALA A 83 12.13 2.57 -17.32
N GLN A 84 11.36 1.53 -17.64
CA GLN A 84 10.82 1.26 -18.97
C GLN A 84 9.82 2.34 -19.40
N PHE A 85 8.88 2.72 -18.55
CA PHE A 85 7.93 3.80 -18.83
C PHE A 85 8.62 5.11 -19.17
N ARG A 86 9.66 5.47 -18.41
CA ARG A 86 10.46 6.67 -18.72
C ARG A 86 11.16 6.59 -20.08
N ARG A 87 11.69 5.42 -20.45
CA ARG A 87 12.31 5.21 -21.78
C ARG A 87 11.30 5.36 -22.92
N LEU A 88 10.04 4.98 -22.67
CA LEU A 88 8.92 5.17 -23.61
C LEU A 88 8.40 6.62 -23.64
N GLY A 89 9.01 7.54 -22.88
CA GLY A 89 8.58 8.93 -22.82
C GLY A 89 7.37 9.17 -21.89
N LEU A 90 6.94 8.17 -21.17
CA LEU A 90 5.86 8.28 -20.18
C LEU A 90 6.37 8.93 -18.91
N ARG A 91 5.48 9.62 -18.21
CA ARG A 91 5.76 10.23 -16.90
C ARG A 91 5.06 9.45 -15.79
N PRO A 92 5.78 8.62 -15.00
CA PRO A 92 5.18 7.88 -13.91
C PRO A 92 4.70 8.82 -12.79
N TYR A 93 3.51 8.52 -12.23
CA TYR A 93 2.92 9.15 -11.06
C TYR A 93 2.64 8.08 -10.01
N LEU A 94 2.83 8.40 -8.73
CA LEU A 94 2.43 7.58 -7.60
C LEU A 94 1.24 8.21 -6.89
N LEU A 95 0.12 7.46 -6.85
CA LEU A 95 -1.12 7.82 -6.14
C LEU A 95 -1.34 6.78 -5.04
N THR A 96 -1.24 7.18 -3.78
CA THR A 96 -1.37 6.25 -2.65
C THR A 96 -2.15 6.85 -1.50
N GLY A 97 -2.88 6.02 -0.77
CA GLY A 97 -3.48 6.37 0.51
C GLY A 97 -2.51 6.36 1.69
N ASP A 98 -1.27 5.92 1.47
CA ASP A 98 -0.23 5.93 2.50
C ASP A 98 0.20 7.34 2.87
N ASN A 99 0.83 7.47 4.04
CA ASN A 99 1.36 8.76 4.48
C ASN A 99 2.50 9.26 3.58
N ALA A 100 2.74 10.58 3.61
CA ALA A 100 3.70 11.25 2.74
C ALA A 100 5.14 10.69 2.85
N LYS A 101 5.56 10.22 4.04
CA LYS A 101 6.90 9.65 4.23
C LYS A 101 7.04 8.29 3.56
N ALA A 102 6.02 7.44 3.69
CA ALA A 102 5.98 6.13 3.04
C ALA A 102 5.96 6.30 1.52
N ALA A 103 5.10 7.17 1.01
CA ALA A 103 5.01 7.47 -0.42
C ALA A 103 6.33 8.02 -0.99
N ALA A 104 7.01 8.91 -0.27
CA ALA A 104 8.30 9.45 -0.69
C ALA A 104 9.39 8.36 -0.74
N ALA A 105 9.42 7.45 0.25
CA ALA A 105 10.38 6.34 0.27
C ALA A 105 10.16 5.39 -0.92
N VAL A 106 8.91 4.99 -1.19
CA VAL A 106 8.55 4.17 -2.36
C VAL A 106 8.94 4.86 -3.66
N ALA A 107 8.57 6.14 -3.83
CA ALA A 107 8.86 6.89 -5.03
C ALA A 107 10.37 7.00 -5.31
N GLN A 108 11.16 7.24 -4.27
CA GLN A 108 12.62 7.29 -4.37
C GLN A 108 13.19 5.94 -4.80
N GLU A 109 12.72 4.83 -4.24
CA GLU A 109 13.21 3.48 -4.53
C GLU A 109 12.86 3.06 -5.96
N VAL A 110 11.64 3.34 -6.44
CA VAL A 110 11.24 3.01 -7.82
C VAL A 110 11.66 4.06 -8.84
N GLY A 111 12.20 5.20 -8.42
CA GLY A 111 12.68 6.26 -9.30
C GLY A 111 11.56 7.19 -9.82
N ILE A 112 10.50 7.44 -9.06
CA ILE A 112 9.45 8.44 -9.38
C ILE A 112 9.84 9.78 -8.76
N ASP A 113 9.71 10.87 -9.54
CA ASP A 113 10.00 12.22 -9.05
C ASP A 113 9.03 12.62 -7.93
N ALA A 114 9.54 13.27 -6.88
CA ALA A 114 8.74 13.73 -5.75
C ALA A 114 7.57 14.65 -6.19
N ALA A 115 7.74 15.43 -7.26
CA ALA A 115 6.68 16.26 -7.83
C ALA A 115 5.51 15.46 -8.44
N ASN A 116 5.70 14.17 -8.69
CA ASN A 116 4.71 13.26 -9.26
C ASN A 116 4.15 12.29 -8.19
N VAL A 117 4.25 12.63 -6.92
CA VAL A 117 3.75 11.83 -5.80
C VAL A 117 2.56 12.52 -5.16
N SER A 118 1.45 11.81 -5.05
CA SER A 118 0.28 12.22 -4.26
C SER A 118 0.03 11.17 -3.19
N ALA A 119 0.30 11.54 -1.95
CA ALA A 119 0.11 10.72 -0.75
C ALA A 119 -1.21 11.08 -0.05
N GLU A 120 -1.66 10.20 0.86
CA GLU A 120 -2.88 10.39 1.66
C GLU A 120 -4.14 10.62 0.81
N VAL A 121 -4.13 10.08 -0.43
CA VAL A 121 -5.21 10.26 -1.40
C VAL A 121 -6.36 9.31 -1.04
N MET A 122 -7.53 9.88 -0.80
CA MET A 122 -8.74 9.08 -0.61
C MET A 122 -9.19 8.48 -1.94
N PRO A 123 -9.92 7.35 -1.94
CA PRO A 123 -10.36 6.69 -3.19
C PRO A 123 -11.06 7.64 -4.17
N GLN A 124 -11.96 8.51 -3.67
CA GLN A 124 -12.66 9.50 -4.49
C GLN A 124 -11.74 10.57 -5.07
N ASP A 125 -10.65 10.90 -4.37
CA ASP A 125 -9.71 11.95 -4.80
C ASP A 125 -8.76 11.46 -5.90
N LYS A 126 -8.59 10.14 -6.04
CA LYS A 126 -7.83 9.56 -7.15
C LYS A 126 -8.41 9.95 -8.50
N VAL A 127 -9.75 9.95 -8.62
CA VAL A 127 -10.47 10.41 -9.83
C VAL A 127 -10.13 11.86 -10.14
N ALA A 128 -10.19 12.74 -9.13
CA ALA A 128 -9.91 14.16 -9.31
C ALA A 128 -8.48 14.45 -9.80
N VAL A 129 -7.49 13.64 -9.36
CA VAL A 129 -6.11 13.75 -9.86
C VAL A 129 -6.03 13.37 -11.34
N ILE A 130 -6.71 12.31 -11.77
CA ILE A 130 -6.74 11.90 -13.17
C ILE A 130 -7.42 12.96 -14.03
N GLU A 131 -8.59 13.45 -13.62
CA GLU A 131 -9.30 14.53 -14.31
C GLU A 131 -8.45 15.78 -14.47
N LYS A 132 -7.74 16.18 -13.42
CA LYS A 132 -6.81 17.31 -13.49
C LYS A 132 -5.75 17.12 -14.57
N LEU A 133 -5.11 15.94 -14.60
CA LEU A 133 -4.10 15.63 -15.61
C LEU A 133 -4.68 15.65 -17.03
N GLN A 134 -5.90 15.12 -17.20
CA GLN A 134 -6.62 15.14 -18.49
C GLN A 134 -6.97 16.57 -18.92
N HIS A 135 -7.43 17.43 -18.00
CA HIS A 135 -7.69 18.85 -18.28
C HIS A 135 -6.41 19.63 -18.66
N GLU A 136 -5.26 19.18 -18.17
CA GLU A 136 -3.95 19.71 -18.61
C GLU A 136 -3.52 19.18 -20.00
N GLY A 137 -4.40 18.44 -20.69
CA GLY A 137 -4.15 17.89 -22.03
C GLY A 137 -3.28 16.62 -22.04
N LYS A 138 -3.10 15.96 -20.89
CA LYS A 138 -2.35 14.70 -20.80
C LYS A 138 -3.26 13.51 -21.08
N LYS A 139 -2.70 12.47 -21.69
CA LYS A 139 -3.30 11.15 -21.75
C LYS A 139 -2.84 10.35 -20.53
N VAL A 140 -3.78 9.78 -19.80
CA VAL A 140 -3.55 9.14 -18.51
C VAL A 140 -3.86 7.66 -18.59
N ALA A 141 -2.87 6.81 -18.32
CA ALA A 141 -3.08 5.40 -18.01
C ALA A 141 -3.08 5.22 -16.48
N MET A 142 -4.07 4.53 -15.95
CA MET A 142 -4.17 4.18 -14.52
C MET A 142 -3.92 2.69 -14.36
N VAL A 143 -3.05 2.35 -13.41
CA VAL A 143 -2.83 0.95 -12.98
C VAL A 143 -3.31 0.80 -11.55
N GLY A 144 -4.16 -0.19 -11.29
CA GLY A 144 -4.72 -0.45 -9.96
C GLY A 144 -5.08 -1.92 -9.76
N ASP A 145 -5.27 -2.31 -8.51
CA ASP A 145 -5.59 -3.69 -8.12
C ASP A 145 -6.77 -3.81 -7.15
N GLY A 146 -7.23 -2.71 -6.60
CA GLY A 146 -8.24 -2.68 -5.54
C GLY A 146 -9.62 -2.19 -5.97
N VAL A 147 -10.63 -2.52 -5.16
CA VAL A 147 -12.00 -1.96 -5.26
C VAL A 147 -11.97 -0.43 -5.24
N ASN A 148 -11.06 0.14 -4.47
CA ASN A 148 -10.90 1.58 -4.32
C ASN A 148 -10.33 2.28 -5.56
N ASP A 149 -9.85 1.52 -6.55
CA ASP A 149 -9.28 2.04 -7.78
C ASP A 149 -10.25 2.01 -8.96
N ALA A 150 -11.38 1.31 -8.84
CA ALA A 150 -12.32 1.08 -9.93
C ALA A 150 -12.80 2.38 -10.61
N ALA A 151 -13.19 3.39 -9.82
CA ALA A 151 -13.62 4.68 -10.37
C ALA A 151 -12.47 5.42 -11.09
N ALA A 152 -11.24 5.32 -10.57
CA ALA A 152 -10.05 5.91 -11.17
C ALA A 152 -9.62 5.17 -12.45
N LEU A 153 -9.74 3.84 -12.47
CA LEU A 153 -9.51 3.02 -13.67
C LEU A 153 -10.48 3.40 -14.78
N ALA A 154 -11.77 3.51 -14.46
CA ALA A 154 -12.81 3.91 -15.43
C ALA A 154 -12.67 5.36 -15.92
N GLN A 155 -12.12 6.27 -15.12
CA GLN A 155 -11.90 7.67 -15.49
C GLN A 155 -10.70 7.86 -16.40
N ALA A 156 -9.68 7.04 -16.30
CA ALA A 156 -8.45 7.16 -17.09
C ALA A 156 -8.71 7.00 -18.60
N ASP A 157 -7.82 7.51 -19.44
CA ASP A 157 -7.87 7.23 -20.89
C ASP A 157 -7.53 5.75 -21.19
N LEU A 158 -6.85 5.08 -20.28
CA LEU A 158 -6.57 3.65 -20.30
C LEU A 158 -6.50 3.12 -18.87
N GLY A 159 -7.42 2.24 -18.50
CA GLY A 159 -7.45 1.53 -17.22
C GLY A 159 -6.79 0.16 -17.32
N LEU A 160 -5.82 -0.12 -16.47
CA LEU A 160 -5.08 -1.37 -16.42
C LEU A 160 -5.25 -2.00 -15.02
N ALA A 161 -5.96 -3.13 -14.93
CA ALA A 161 -6.07 -3.89 -13.69
C ALA A 161 -4.93 -4.91 -13.57
N MET A 162 -4.35 -5.02 -12.37
CA MET A 162 -3.41 -6.10 -12.05
C MET A 162 -4.16 -7.43 -11.99
N GLY A 163 -3.57 -8.50 -12.52
CA GLY A 163 -4.23 -9.82 -12.62
C GLY A 163 -4.60 -10.48 -11.28
N ALA A 164 -3.98 -10.03 -10.17
CA ALA A 164 -4.36 -10.42 -8.81
C ALA A 164 -5.31 -9.40 -8.17
N GLY A 165 -5.82 -8.43 -8.94
CA GLY A 165 -6.76 -7.43 -8.48
C GLY A 165 -8.13 -8.01 -8.16
N THR A 166 -8.98 -7.19 -7.56
CA THR A 166 -10.37 -7.55 -7.28
C THR A 166 -11.21 -7.62 -8.55
N ASP A 167 -12.26 -8.42 -8.55
CA ASP A 167 -13.20 -8.52 -9.68
C ASP A 167 -13.73 -7.15 -10.10
N VAL A 168 -13.98 -6.25 -9.12
CA VAL A 168 -14.47 -4.89 -9.38
C VAL A 168 -13.44 -4.04 -10.13
N ALA A 169 -12.14 -4.16 -9.80
CA ALA A 169 -11.08 -3.46 -10.52
C ALA A 169 -10.91 -4.03 -11.94
N ILE A 170 -10.99 -5.34 -12.10
CA ILE A 170 -10.92 -6.02 -13.39
C ILE A 170 -12.08 -5.58 -14.29
N GLU A 171 -13.30 -5.54 -13.77
CA GLU A 171 -14.50 -5.12 -14.53
C GLU A 171 -14.44 -3.63 -14.94
N ALA A 172 -13.80 -2.77 -14.12
CA ALA A 172 -13.66 -1.35 -14.39
C ALA A 172 -12.47 -1.00 -15.31
N SER A 173 -11.64 -1.96 -15.69
CA SER A 173 -10.45 -1.74 -16.52
C SER A 173 -10.68 -2.07 -17.98
N ASP A 174 -9.90 -1.41 -18.86
CA ASP A 174 -9.87 -1.73 -20.29
C ASP A 174 -9.03 -2.99 -20.59
N ILE A 175 -7.96 -3.18 -19.79
CA ILE A 175 -7.02 -4.29 -19.94
C ILE A 175 -6.72 -4.90 -18.57
N THR A 176 -6.68 -6.23 -18.49
CA THR A 176 -6.20 -6.95 -17.32
C THR A 176 -4.81 -7.51 -17.58
N LEU A 177 -3.85 -7.11 -16.75
CA LEU A 177 -2.49 -7.66 -16.78
C LEU A 177 -2.47 -9.03 -16.12
N MET A 178 -2.32 -10.10 -16.91
CA MET A 178 -2.42 -11.49 -16.44
C MET A 178 -1.40 -11.87 -15.38
N ASN A 179 -0.24 -11.23 -15.39
CA ASN A 179 0.79 -11.41 -14.38
C ASN A 179 0.79 -10.22 -13.43
N ASN A 180 1.05 -10.48 -12.14
CA ASN A 180 1.19 -9.41 -11.14
C ASN A 180 2.55 -8.69 -11.30
N ASP A 181 2.83 -8.27 -12.53
CA ASP A 181 4.09 -7.68 -12.99
C ASP A 181 3.80 -6.39 -13.78
N LEU A 182 4.23 -5.28 -13.22
CA LEU A 182 3.98 -3.96 -13.79
C LEU A 182 4.68 -3.73 -15.15
N ARG A 183 5.71 -4.53 -15.47
CA ARG A 183 6.40 -4.45 -16.78
C ARG A 183 5.47 -4.74 -17.94
N SER A 184 4.48 -5.61 -17.75
CA SER A 184 3.47 -5.92 -18.77
C SER A 184 2.59 -4.72 -19.18
N ALA A 185 2.62 -3.63 -18.43
CA ALA A 185 1.93 -2.39 -18.82
C ALA A 185 2.74 -1.55 -19.83
N GLY A 186 3.99 -1.92 -20.08
CA GLY A 186 4.87 -1.25 -21.04
C GLY A 186 5.04 -1.98 -22.37
N ASP A 187 4.46 -3.17 -22.49
CA ASP A 187 4.47 -4.00 -23.69
C ASP A 187 3.25 -3.68 -24.58
#